data_f0926d93e57d25ab3c170840eb3d3a36
#
_entry.id   f0926d93e57d25ab3c170840eb3d3a36
#
_cell.length_a   1.000
_cell.length_b   1.000
_cell.length_c   1.000
_cell.angle_alpha   90.00
_cell.angle_beta   90.00
_cell.angle_gamma   90.00
#
_symmetry.space_group_name_H-M   'P 1'
#
loop_
_entity.id
_entity.type
_entity.pdbx_description
1 polymer ?
#
loop_
_entity_poly.entity_id
_entity_poly.type
_entity_poly.pdbx_seq_one_letter_code
_entity_poly.pdbx_strand_id
1 'polypeptide(L)'
;MVREGGSLPVRGGLLLTGLPFFFLGGPGYQSGRSFQGAWDLGHILFFALLGALLLGLINRRPAPPAYGRTFAFVFTAVFAAGLAVELLQMQSGGRTPDVTDLVRNQLGCLLAFAIFAPRDWRWTRLFRAGVAGLLVLALWPLSRSLIDETLAVRQFPVLADFETPFETRRWVHPSQLRTQTDIVRHGDRAARVQLTTARFSGVSLFHFPGDWRGYRSLRFSVYNPREEPMELNCRIHDVHHRDHGNAFQDRYNQQFQLQQGWNDLTVSLDRVRDAPRGRTMD
;
A
#
# COMPACT_ATOMS: atom_id res chain seq x y z
N MET A 1 -14.33 -12.77 -38.05
CA MET A 1 -14.79 -13.72 -37.02
C MET A 1 -13.60 -14.57 -36.58
N VAL A 2 -12.82 -14.13 -35.57
CA VAL A 2 -11.66 -14.87 -35.10
C VAL A 2 -12.17 -16.00 -34.21
N ARG A 3 -11.88 -17.24 -34.57
CA ARG A 3 -12.20 -18.44 -33.78
C ARG A 3 -11.35 -18.40 -32.47
N GLU A 4 -11.91 -17.88 -31.39
CA GLU A 4 -11.30 -17.93 -30.03
C GLU A 4 -11.50 -19.32 -29.36
N GLY A 5 -11.45 -20.41 -30.14
CA GLY A 5 -11.73 -21.76 -29.64
C GLY A 5 -10.76 -22.28 -28.58
N GLY A 6 -9.52 -21.76 -28.53
CA GLY A 6 -8.47 -22.24 -27.63
C GLY A 6 -8.33 -21.50 -26.32
N SER A 7 -8.99 -20.36 -26.11
CA SER A 7 -8.70 -19.50 -24.94
C SER A 7 -9.51 -19.81 -23.66
N LEU A 8 -10.65 -20.49 -23.75
CA LEU A 8 -11.49 -20.75 -22.56
C LEU A 8 -10.86 -21.72 -21.56
N PRO A 9 -10.28 -22.88 -21.95
CA PRO A 9 -9.62 -23.76 -20.98
C PRO A 9 -8.42 -23.09 -20.33
N VAL A 10 -7.68 -22.25 -21.07
CA VAL A 10 -6.57 -21.47 -20.52
C VAL A 10 -7.08 -20.47 -19.47
N ARG A 11 -8.14 -19.71 -19.76
CA ARG A 11 -8.75 -18.77 -18.80
C ARG A 11 -9.24 -19.49 -17.54
N GLY A 12 -9.91 -20.66 -17.70
CA GLY A 12 -10.33 -21.47 -16.58
C GLY A 12 -9.16 -21.98 -15.73
N GLY A 13 -8.10 -22.47 -16.37
CA GLY A 13 -6.88 -22.91 -15.68
C GLY A 13 -6.23 -21.79 -14.89
N LEU A 14 -6.08 -20.59 -15.47
CA LEU A 14 -5.52 -19.41 -14.79
C LEU A 14 -6.38 -18.96 -13.60
N LEU A 15 -7.69 -19.05 -13.69
CA LEU A 15 -8.57 -18.75 -12.55
C LEU A 15 -8.41 -19.77 -11.43
N LEU A 16 -8.33 -21.05 -11.75
CA LEU A 16 -8.11 -22.11 -10.75
C LEU A 16 -6.76 -21.94 -10.04
N THR A 17 -5.70 -21.58 -10.77
CA THR A 17 -4.38 -21.31 -10.17
C THR A 17 -4.31 -19.99 -9.41
N GLY A 18 -5.11 -18.99 -9.80
CA GLY A 18 -5.18 -17.68 -9.15
C GLY A 18 -6.02 -17.67 -7.86
N LEU A 19 -7.04 -18.52 -7.76
CA LEU A 19 -7.97 -18.54 -6.64
C LEU A 19 -7.30 -18.73 -5.26
N PRO A 20 -6.31 -19.63 -5.09
CA PRO A 20 -5.63 -19.80 -3.80
C PRO A 20 -4.96 -18.53 -3.27
N PHE A 21 -4.51 -17.63 -4.12
CA PHE A 21 -3.84 -16.39 -3.68
C PHE A 21 -4.74 -15.48 -2.83
N PHE A 22 -6.06 -15.60 -2.97
CA PHE A 22 -7.00 -14.88 -2.09
C PHE A 22 -6.98 -15.40 -0.66
N PHE A 23 -6.56 -16.65 -0.43
CA PHE A 23 -6.62 -17.33 0.86
C PHE A 23 -5.24 -17.59 1.49
N LEU A 24 -4.15 -17.52 0.72
CA LEU A 24 -2.78 -17.74 1.21
C LEU A 24 -2.22 -16.59 2.07
N GLY A 25 -3.00 -15.58 2.34
CA GLY A 25 -2.54 -14.38 3.04
C GLY A 25 -1.91 -13.37 2.09
N GLY A 26 -2.08 -12.08 2.40
CA GLY A 26 -1.46 -10.99 1.66
C GLY A 26 -0.01 -10.74 2.09
N PRO A 27 0.65 -9.76 1.47
CA PRO A 27 1.96 -9.30 1.91
C PRO A 27 1.89 -8.89 3.39
N GLY A 28 2.88 -9.32 4.16
CA GLY A 28 2.96 -9.01 5.59
C GLY A 28 3.07 -7.50 5.83
N TYR A 29 2.86 -7.08 7.08
CA TYR A 29 2.92 -5.69 7.51
C TYR A 29 4.24 -4.98 7.16
N GLN A 30 5.33 -5.74 7.04
CA GLN A 30 6.67 -5.24 6.74
C GLN A 30 7.00 -5.19 5.23
N SER A 31 6.08 -5.67 4.39
CA SER A 31 6.28 -5.62 2.94
C SER A 31 6.28 -4.19 2.42
N GLY A 32 7.07 -3.93 1.38
CA GLY A 32 7.07 -2.63 0.70
C GLY A 32 5.67 -2.23 0.24
N ARG A 33 5.36 -0.95 0.29
CA ARG A 33 4.06 -0.40 -0.12
C ARG A 33 3.73 -0.69 -1.57
N SER A 34 4.75 -0.69 -2.43
CA SER A 34 4.59 -1.05 -3.85
C SER A 34 4.16 -2.51 -4.00
N PHE A 35 4.75 -3.43 -3.22
CA PHE A 35 4.36 -4.83 -3.25
C PHE A 35 2.94 -5.05 -2.73
N GLN A 36 2.55 -4.36 -1.64
CA GLN A 36 1.17 -4.37 -1.14
C GLN A 36 0.19 -3.85 -2.21
N GLY A 37 0.50 -2.70 -2.83
CA GLY A 37 -0.33 -2.15 -3.89
C GLY A 37 -0.41 -3.04 -5.14
N ALA A 38 0.68 -3.71 -5.53
CA ALA A 38 0.67 -4.66 -6.64
C ALA A 38 -0.18 -5.91 -6.31
N TRP A 39 -0.10 -6.39 -5.07
CA TRP A 39 -0.92 -7.50 -4.61
C TRP A 39 -2.42 -7.17 -4.70
N ASP A 40 -2.82 -6.00 -4.23
CA ASP A 40 -4.20 -5.53 -4.29
C ASP A 40 -4.74 -5.42 -5.73
N LEU A 41 -3.88 -5.07 -6.69
CA LEU A 41 -4.24 -5.03 -8.10
C LEU A 41 -4.50 -6.43 -8.70
N GLY A 42 -4.07 -7.49 -8.03
CA GLY A 42 -4.39 -8.88 -8.37
C GLY A 42 -5.89 -9.12 -8.49
N HIS A 43 -6.70 -8.44 -7.67
CA HIS A 43 -8.16 -8.46 -7.74
C HIS A 43 -8.66 -8.02 -9.14
N ILE A 44 -8.14 -6.92 -9.67
CA ILE A 44 -8.55 -6.40 -10.99
C ILE A 44 -8.25 -7.44 -12.08
N LEU A 45 -7.06 -8.03 -12.06
CA LEU A 45 -6.63 -9.00 -13.06
C LEU A 45 -7.44 -10.30 -13.00
N PHE A 46 -7.66 -10.82 -11.79
CA PHE A 46 -8.43 -12.04 -11.58
C PHE A 46 -9.88 -11.88 -12.04
N PHE A 47 -10.54 -10.80 -11.63
CA PHE A 47 -11.93 -10.56 -11.97
C PHE A 47 -12.13 -10.07 -13.42
N ALA A 48 -11.10 -9.48 -14.06
CA ALA A 48 -11.09 -9.28 -15.51
C ALA A 48 -11.04 -10.61 -16.27
N LEU A 49 -10.25 -11.57 -15.79
CA LEU A 49 -10.17 -12.91 -16.36
C LEU A 49 -11.49 -13.67 -16.18
N LEU A 50 -12.12 -13.56 -15.00
CA LEU A 50 -13.44 -14.15 -14.74
C LEU A 50 -14.51 -13.54 -15.65
N GLY A 51 -14.56 -12.21 -15.76
CA GLY A 51 -15.44 -11.51 -16.68
C GLY A 51 -15.23 -11.94 -18.14
N ALA A 52 -13.98 -12.05 -18.58
CA ALA A 52 -13.63 -12.52 -19.91
C ALA A 52 -14.01 -13.99 -20.16
N LEU A 53 -13.92 -14.85 -19.15
CA LEU A 53 -14.39 -16.24 -19.23
C LEU A 53 -15.91 -16.29 -19.41
N LEU A 54 -16.66 -15.58 -18.55
CA LEU A 54 -18.12 -15.55 -18.61
C LEU A 54 -18.62 -14.96 -19.94
N LEU A 55 -18.02 -13.89 -20.44
CA LEU A 55 -18.31 -13.34 -21.75
C LEU A 55 -18.05 -14.36 -22.88
N GLY A 56 -16.92 -15.07 -22.81
CA GLY A 56 -16.58 -16.11 -23.79
C GLY A 56 -17.58 -17.27 -23.78
N LEU A 57 -18.08 -17.67 -22.62
CA LEU A 57 -19.10 -18.72 -22.50
C LEU A 57 -20.45 -18.26 -23.04
N ILE A 58 -20.86 -17.04 -22.75
CA ILE A 58 -22.14 -16.49 -23.24
C ILE A 58 -22.12 -16.32 -24.76
N ASN A 59 -21.03 -15.78 -25.31
CA ASN A 59 -20.91 -15.54 -26.76
C ASN A 59 -20.82 -16.82 -27.58
N ARG A 60 -20.61 -18.00 -26.98
CA ARG A 60 -20.68 -19.30 -27.65
C ARG A 60 -22.09 -19.86 -27.81
N ARG A 61 -23.09 -19.26 -27.12
CA ARG A 61 -24.47 -19.69 -27.26
C ARG A 61 -24.98 -19.44 -28.68
N PRO A 62 -25.83 -20.31 -29.22
CA PRO A 62 -26.42 -20.12 -30.56
C PRO A 62 -27.18 -18.80 -30.71
N ALA A 63 -27.80 -18.34 -29.61
CA ALA A 63 -28.51 -17.06 -29.53
C ALA A 63 -28.05 -16.33 -28.29
N PRO A 64 -26.95 -15.57 -28.34
CA PRO A 64 -26.48 -14.81 -27.17
C PRO A 64 -27.50 -13.70 -26.83
N PRO A 65 -27.66 -13.40 -25.53
CA PRO A 65 -28.52 -12.31 -25.08
C PRO A 65 -28.06 -10.95 -25.63
N ALA A 66 -28.97 -9.98 -25.66
CA ALA A 66 -28.61 -8.59 -25.97
C ALA A 66 -27.48 -8.10 -25.03
N TYR A 67 -26.59 -7.26 -25.57
CA TYR A 67 -25.38 -6.78 -24.86
C TYR A 67 -25.66 -6.22 -23.46
N GLY A 68 -26.73 -5.45 -23.27
CA GLY A 68 -27.12 -4.91 -21.96
C GLY A 68 -27.49 -6.00 -20.94
N ARG A 69 -28.17 -7.07 -21.37
CA ARG A 69 -28.49 -8.22 -20.51
C ARG A 69 -27.23 -9.02 -20.16
N THR A 70 -26.34 -9.21 -21.12
CA THR A 70 -25.04 -9.84 -20.88
C THR A 70 -24.22 -9.02 -19.89
N PHE A 71 -24.18 -7.70 -20.03
CA PHE A 71 -23.52 -6.81 -19.10
C PHE A 71 -24.08 -6.97 -17.67
N ALA A 72 -25.39 -6.82 -17.52
CA ALA A 72 -26.05 -6.94 -16.21
C ALA A 72 -25.76 -8.29 -15.55
N PHE A 73 -25.88 -9.38 -16.31
CA PHE A 73 -25.61 -10.73 -15.80
C PHE A 73 -24.15 -10.91 -15.34
N VAL A 74 -23.16 -10.57 -16.20
CA VAL A 74 -21.76 -10.77 -15.88
C VAL A 74 -21.34 -9.85 -14.72
N PHE A 75 -21.80 -8.59 -14.72
CA PHE A 75 -21.50 -7.63 -13.66
C PHE A 75 -22.02 -8.12 -12.30
N THR A 76 -23.27 -8.63 -12.24
CA THR A 76 -23.86 -9.20 -11.03
C THR A 76 -23.15 -10.50 -10.61
N ALA A 77 -22.81 -11.36 -11.56
CA ALA A 77 -22.10 -12.61 -11.26
C ALA A 77 -20.70 -12.35 -10.70
N VAL A 78 -19.96 -11.38 -11.26
CA VAL A 78 -18.65 -10.97 -10.74
C VAL A 78 -18.79 -10.33 -9.34
N PHE A 79 -19.83 -9.50 -9.13
CA PHE A 79 -20.09 -8.93 -7.80
C PHE A 79 -20.38 -10.01 -6.76
N ALA A 80 -21.26 -10.97 -7.10
CA ALA A 80 -21.59 -12.09 -6.21
C ALA A 80 -20.36 -12.97 -5.91
N ALA A 81 -19.52 -13.25 -6.91
CA ALA A 81 -18.28 -14.00 -6.72
C ALA A 81 -17.30 -13.24 -5.82
N GLY A 82 -17.13 -11.95 -6.03
CA GLY A 82 -16.28 -11.08 -5.19
C GLY A 82 -16.78 -11.04 -3.74
N LEU A 83 -18.08 -10.86 -3.53
CA LEU A 83 -18.68 -10.88 -2.19
C LEU A 83 -18.49 -12.25 -1.52
N ALA A 84 -18.62 -13.35 -2.25
CA ALA A 84 -18.38 -14.68 -1.72
C ALA A 84 -16.91 -14.86 -1.26
N VAL A 85 -15.95 -14.37 -2.03
CA VAL A 85 -14.53 -14.37 -1.63
C VAL A 85 -14.32 -13.58 -0.34
N GLU A 86 -14.87 -12.37 -0.22
CA GLU A 86 -14.77 -11.54 0.99
C GLU A 86 -15.36 -12.24 2.22
N LEU A 87 -16.54 -12.85 2.07
CA LEU A 87 -17.19 -13.59 3.16
C LEU A 87 -16.39 -14.81 3.59
N LEU A 88 -15.78 -15.53 2.65
CA LEU A 88 -14.91 -16.68 2.95
C LEU A 88 -13.61 -16.25 3.64
N GLN A 89 -13.02 -15.13 3.21
CA GLN A 89 -11.83 -14.56 3.85
C GLN A 89 -12.11 -14.13 5.29
N MET A 90 -13.29 -13.59 5.56
CA MET A 90 -13.71 -13.24 6.92
C MET A 90 -13.79 -14.48 7.85
N GLN A 91 -14.20 -15.63 7.31
CA GLN A 91 -14.28 -16.90 8.08
C GLN A 91 -12.90 -17.53 8.33
N SER A 92 -11.91 -17.29 7.47
CA SER A 92 -10.57 -17.87 7.58
C SER A 92 -9.66 -17.19 8.64
N GLY A 93 -10.19 -16.26 9.42
CA GLY A 93 -9.58 -15.73 10.64
C GLY A 93 -8.58 -14.59 10.45
N GLY A 94 -9.04 -13.36 10.53
CA GLY A 94 -8.19 -12.19 10.72
C GLY A 94 -8.25 -11.10 9.65
N ARG A 95 -9.06 -11.25 8.61
CA ARG A 95 -9.34 -10.20 7.65
C ARG A 95 -10.72 -9.57 7.86
N THR A 96 -10.77 -8.26 7.88
CA THR A 96 -12.04 -7.51 7.76
C THR A 96 -12.37 -7.36 6.28
N PRO A 97 -13.65 -7.52 5.87
CA PRO A 97 -14.08 -7.29 4.49
C PRO A 97 -13.67 -5.88 4.02
N ASP A 98 -13.07 -5.79 2.86
CA ASP A 98 -12.67 -4.51 2.26
C ASP A 98 -13.57 -4.17 1.08
N VAL A 99 -14.38 -3.11 1.24
CA VAL A 99 -15.22 -2.58 0.16
C VAL A 99 -14.37 -2.17 -1.06
N THR A 100 -13.11 -1.79 -0.83
CA THR A 100 -12.20 -1.42 -1.91
C THR A 100 -11.90 -2.60 -2.83
N ASP A 101 -11.85 -3.82 -2.29
CA ASP A 101 -11.63 -5.03 -3.09
C ASP A 101 -12.86 -5.35 -3.96
N LEU A 102 -14.08 -5.12 -3.46
CA LEU A 102 -15.27 -5.22 -4.30
C LEU A 102 -15.25 -4.21 -5.46
N VAL A 103 -14.79 -2.98 -5.21
CA VAL A 103 -14.63 -1.97 -6.27
C VAL A 103 -13.58 -2.42 -7.30
N ARG A 104 -12.43 -2.97 -6.84
CA ARG A 104 -11.38 -3.51 -7.71
C ARG A 104 -11.90 -4.69 -8.56
N ASN A 105 -12.70 -5.57 -7.97
CA ASN A 105 -13.34 -6.69 -8.66
C ASN A 105 -14.23 -6.19 -9.80
N GLN A 106 -15.07 -5.18 -9.54
CA GLN A 106 -15.92 -4.59 -10.57
C GLN A 106 -15.13 -3.84 -11.64
N LEU A 107 -14.03 -3.18 -11.28
CA LEU A 107 -13.14 -2.57 -12.26
C LEU A 107 -12.52 -3.63 -13.18
N GLY A 108 -12.17 -4.81 -12.67
CA GLY A 108 -11.74 -5.96 -13.46
C GLY A 108 -12.82 -6.40 -14.43
N CYS A 109 -14.07 -6.50 -13.98
CA CYS A 109 -15.22 -6.80 -14.86
C CYS A 109 -15.36 -5.76 -15.99
N LEU A 110 -15.32 -4.47 -15.64
CA LEU A 110 -15.39 -3.39 -16.65
C LEU A 110 -14.24 -3.44 -17.65
N LEU A 111 -13.03 -3.81 -17.21
CA LEU A 111 -11.88 -4.01 -18.08
C LEU A 111 -12.14 -5.14 -19.10
N ALA A 112 -12.70 -6.28 -18.67
CA ALA A 112 -13.10 -7.35 -19.58
C ALA A 112 -14.11 -6.84 -20.63
N PHE A 113 -15.12 -6.10 -20.22
CA PHE A 113 -16.06 -5.48 -21.14
C PHE A 113 -15.41 -4.48 -22.09
N ALA A 114 -14.47 -3.66 -21.62
CA ALA A 114 -13.77 -2.69 -22.46
C ALA A 114 -12.91 -3.37 -23.55
N ILE A 115 -12.31 -4.53 -23.23
CA ILE A 115 -11.51 -5.32 -24.18
C ILE A 115 -12.42 -5.97 -25.22
N PHE A 116 -13.53 -6.60 -24.81
CA PHE A 116 -14.40 -7.41 -25.64
C PHE A 116 -15.64 -6.68 -26.17
N ALA A 117 -15.79 -5.38 -25.88
CA ALA A 117 -16.91 -4.58 -26.37
C ALA A 117 -16.96 -4.57 -27.90
N PRO A 118 -18.15 -4.71 -28.49
CA PRO A 118 -18.34 -4.60 -29.94
C PRO A 118 -17.82 -3.26 -30.47
N ARG A 119 -17.13 -3.26 -31.61
CA ARG A 119 -16.53 -2.05 -32.18
C ARG A 119 -17.55 -1.10 -32.78
N ASP A 120 -18.66 -1.62 -33.21
CA ASP A 120 -19.80 -0.91 -33.82
C ASP A 120 -20.73 -0.22 -32.81
N TRP A 121 -20.57 -0.50 -31.51
CA TRP A 121 -21.31 0.20 -30.49
C TRP A 121 -20.81 1.65 -30.35
N ARG A 122 -21.71 2.60 -30.60
CA ARG A 122 -21.35 4.05 -30.67
C ARG A 122 -20.67 4.61 -29.44
N TRP A 123 -20.89 4.00 -28.26
CA TRP A 123 -20.34 4.43 -26.99
C TRP A 123 -19.01 3.72 -26.63
N THR A 124 -18.54 2.79 -27.45
CA THR A 124 -17.36 1.95 -27.13
C THR A 124 -16.12 2.78 -26.79
N ARG A 125 -15.88 3.87 -27.55
CA ARG A 125 -14.71 4.73 -27.31
C ARG A 125 -14.80 5.44 -25.96
N LEU A 126 -15.98 6.00 -25.64
CA LEU A 126 -16.22 6.70 -24.37
C LEU A 126 -16.14 5.73 -23.18
N PHE A 127 -16.74 4.56 -23.30
CA PHE A 127 -16.66 3.51 -22.30
C PHE A 127 -15.22 3.07 -22.03
N ARG A 128 -14.42 2.80 -23.08
CA ARG A 128 -12.99 2.46 -22.95
C ARG A 128 -12.18 3.57 -22.32
N ALA A 129 -12.43 4.82 -22.69
CA ALA A 129 -11.78 5.98 -22.07
C ALA A 129 -12.13 6.10 -20.58
N GLY A 130 -13.39 5.87 -20.21
CA GLY A 130 -13.83 5.84 -18.81
C GLY A 130 -13.14 4.75 -18.00
N VAL A 131 -13.10 3.52 -18.53
CA VAL A 131 -12.40 2.40 -17.88
C VAL A 131 -10.90 2.67 -17.76
N ALA A 132 -10.26 3.21 -18.81
CA ALA A 132 -8.85 3.61 -18.75
C ALA A 132 -8.59 4.66 -17.68
N GLY A 133 -9.46 5.67 -17.56
CA GLY A 133 -9.37 6.66 -16.47
C GLY A 133 -9.48 6.04 -15.08
N LEU A 134 -10.42 5.12 -14.88
CA LEU A 134 -10.56 4.39 -13.61
C LEU A 134 -9.33 3.51 -13.31
N LEU A 135 -8.72 2.88 -14.32
CA LEU A 135 -7.48 2.12 -14.15
C LEU A 135 -6.31 3.03 -13.77
N VAL A 136 -6.18 4.21 -14.37
CA VAL A 136 -5.16 5.19 -13.97
C VAL A 136 -5.33 5.57 -12.49
N LEU A 137 -6.56 5.83 -12.04
CA LEU A 137 -6.85 6.12 -10.63
C LEU A 137 -6.52 4.93 -9.72
N ALA A 138 -6.83 3.71 -10.14
CA ALA A 138 -6.52 2.49 -9.38
C ALA A 138 -5.01 2.20 -9.30
N LEU A 139 -4.26 2.52 -10.35
CA LEU A 139 -2.80 2.35 -10.43
C LEU A 139 -2.02 3.47 -9.72
N TRP A 140 -2.65 4.62 -9.49
CA TRP A 140 -1.99 5.79 -8.91
C TRP A 140 -1.32 5.53 -7.55
N PRO A 141 -1.96 4.84 -6.56
CA PRO A 141 -1.31 4.52 -5.29
C PRO A 141 -0.05 3.67 -5.45
N LEU A 142 -0.07 2.66 -6.33
CA LEU A 142 1.10 1.85 -6.65
C LEU A 142 2.22 2.67 -7.28
N SER A 143 1.89 3.44 -8.33
CA SER A 143 2.87 4.26 -9.04
C SER A 143 3.58 5.24 -8.11
N ARG A 144 2.81 5.89 -7.24
CA ARG A 144 3.34 6.79 -6.23
C ARG A 144 4.25 6.09 -5.21
N SER A 145 3.89 4.88 -4.77
CA SER A 145 4.72 4.09 -3.85
C SER A 145 6.04 3.67 -4.51
N LEU A 146 6.00 3.23 -5.77
CA LEU A 146 7.20 2.89 -6.54
C LEU A 146 8.14 4.10 -6.72
N ILE A 147 7.57 5.27 -7.02
CA ILE A 147 8.37 6.50 -7.16
C ILE A 147 9.04 6.84 -5.83
N ASP A 148 8.29 6.84 -4.73
CA ASP A 148 8.84 7.18 -3.42
C ASP A 148 9.87 6.17 -2.91
N GLU A 149 9.63 4.86 -3.08
CA GLU A 149 10.60 3.82 -2.72
C GLU A 149 11.89 3.95 -3.54
N THR A 150 11.77 4.27 -4.83
CA THR A 150 12.95 4.52 -5.68
C THR A 150 13.71 5.76 -5.23
N LEU A 151 13.00 6.85 -4.88
CA LEU A 151 13.62 8.06 -4.35
C LEU A 151 14.28 7.80 -3.00
N ALA A 152 13.63 7.07 -2.09
CA ALA A 152 14.20 6.71 -0.80
C ALA A 152 15.52 5.97 -0.90
N VAL A 153 15.62 4.99 -1.83
CA VAL A 153 16.87 4.27 -2.09
C VAL A 153 17.96 5.19 -2.66
N ARG A 154 17.59 6.11 -3.56
CA ARG A 154 18.55 7.05 -4.17
C ARG A 154 19.03 8.13 -3.22
N GLN A 155 18.19 8.56 -2.29
CA GLN A 155 18.51 9.59 -1.29
C GLN A 155 19.30 9.02 -0.10
N PHE A 156 19.25 7.69 0.11
CA PHE A 156 19.94 7.08 1.24
C PHE A 156 21.44 7.50 1.29
N PRO A 157 21.97 7.93 2.44
CA PRO A 157 21.47 7.73 3.81
C PRO A 157 20.49 8.81 4.33
N VAL A 158 20.03 9.73 3.52
CA VAL A 158 18.95 10.64 3.93
C VAL A 158 17.64 9.86 3.99
N LEU A 159 17.08 9.71 5.19
CA LEU A 159 15.85 8.93 5.39
C LEU A 159 14.59 9.73 5.05
N ALA A 160 14.57 11.02 5.41
CA ALA A 160 13.51 11.95 5.07
C ALA A 160 14.00 13.39 5.27
N ASP A 161 13.91 14.21 4.23
CA ASP A 161 14.17 15.65 4.25
C ASP A 161 12.91 16.49 3.93
N PHE A 162 11.80 15.83 3.56
CA PHE A 162 10.50 16.41 3.23
C PHE A 162 10.48 17.26 1.96
N GLU A 163 11.51 17.21 1.14
CA GLU A 163 11.58 17.96 -0.13
C GLU A 163 10.70 17.32 -1.22
N THR A 164 10.40 16.03 -1.12
CA THR A 164 9.49 15.37 -2.05
C THR A 164 8.06 15.26 -1.50
N PRO A 165 7.02 15.32 -2.36
CA PRO A 165 5.62 15.32 -1.91
C PRO A 165 5.16 13.98 -1.35
N PHE A 166 5.96 12.92 -1.46
CA PHE A 166 5.58 11.56 -1.08
C PHE A 166 6.11 11.14 0.30
N GLU A 167 7.10 11.82 0.84
CA GLU A 167 7.81 11.43 2.06
C GLU A 167 6.93 11.36 3.30
N THR A 168 5.90 12.21 3.41
CA THR A 168 4.95 12.15 4.53
C THR A 168 4.29 10.78 4.67
N ARG A 169 4.22 9.99 3.59
CA ARG A 169 3.67 8.64 3.59
C ARG A 169 4.63 7.56 4.04
N ARG A 170 5.90 7.89 4.23
CA ARG A 170 6.88 7.02 4.88
C ARG A 170 6.61 6.90 6.39
N TRP A 171 5.78 7.81 6.92
CA TRP A 171 5.48 7.92 8.33
C TRP A 171 4.11 7.32 8.67
N VAL A 172 4.06 6.58 9.77
CA VAL A 172 2.80 6.08 10.33
C VAL A 172 2.15 7.20 11.15
N HIS A 173 0.83 7.29 11.13
CA HIS A 173 0.00 8.35 11.70
C HIS A 173 0.15 9.71 10.96
N PRO A 174 0.01 9.73 9.62
CA PRO A 174 0.20 10.95 8.83
C PRO A 174 -0.78 12.08 9.15
N SER A 175 -1.88 11.80 9.84
CA SER A 175 -2.84 12.82 10.29
C SER A 175 -2.23 13.81 11.27
N GLN A 176 -1.16 13.43 11.97
CA GLN A 176 -0.43 14.26 12.92
C GLN A 176 0.78 14.95 12.29
N LEU A 177 1.13 14.60 11.04
CA LEU A 177 2.30 15.12 10.35
C LEU A 177 1.88 15.89 9.11
N ARG A 178 2.39 17.11 8.95
CA ARG A 178 2.22 17.97 7.77
C ARG A 178 3.55 18.58 7.39
N THR A 179 3.76 18.81 6.11
CA THR A 179 4.90 19.62 5.64
C THR A 179 4.63 21.10 5.86
N GLN A 180 5.68 21.87 6.14
CA GLN A 180 5.65 23.32 6.33
C GLN A 180 6.93 23.95 5.80
N THR A 181 6.93 25.26 5.60
CA THR A 181 8.04 26.07 5.05
C THR A 181 8.52 27.19 5.99
N ASP A 182 7.84 27.41 7.12
CA ASP A 182 8.11 28.55 8.00
C ASP A 182 9.28 28.29 8.94
N ILE A 183 9.39 27.09 9.49
CA ILE A 183 10.43 26.67 10.43
C ILE A 183 11.17 25.50 9.82
N VAL A 184 12.29 25.77 9.16
CA VAL A 184 13.09 24.80 8.41
C VAL A 184 14.53 24.84 8.90
N ARG A 185 15.17 23.66 9.06
CA ARG A 185 16.58 23.55 9.45
C ARG A 185 17.49 23.46 8.24
N HIS A 186 17.07 22.67 7.24
CA HIS A 186 17.80 22.43 5.98
C HIS A 186 16.79 22.31 4.83
N GLY A 187 17.18 22.76 3.64
CA GLY A 187 16.31 22.75 2.46
C GLY A 187 15.18 23.77 2.55
N ASP A 188 14.07 23.49 1.89
CA ASP A 188 12.90 24.37 1.77
C ASP A 188 11.72 23.93 2.64
N ARG A 189 11.74 22.71 3.17
CA ARG A 189 10.61 22.11 3.88
C ARG A 189 11.03 21.37 5.15
N ALA A 190 10.08 21.27 6.08
CA ALA A 190 10.21 20.46 7.28
C ALA A 190 8.87 19.79 7.63
N ALA A 191 8.92 18.74 8.46
CA ALA A 191 7.72 18.17 9.02
C ALA A 191 7.27 18.93 10.26
N ARG A 192 6.01 19.30 10.32
CA ARG A 192 5.33 19.75 11.52
C ARG A 192 4.50 18.60 12.10
N VAL A 193 4.79 18.21 13.34
CA VAL A 193 4.05 17.17 14.05
C VAL A 193 3.16 17.83 15.09
N GLN A 194 1.86 17.58 15.00
CA GLN A 194 0.91 18.03 16.01
C GLN A 194 0.76 16.95 17.06
N LEU A 195 1.32 17.22 18.25
CA LEU A 195 1.17 16.32 19.39
C LEU A 195 -0.24 16.46 19.99
N THR A 196 -0.70 15.38 20.60
CA THR A 196 -1.98 15.29 21.31
C THR A 196 -1.74 14.97 22.78
N THR A 197 -2.79 15.03 23.60
CA THR A 197 -2.76 14.63 25.01
C THR A 197 -2.90 13.11 25.22
N ALA A 198 -2.93 12.33 24.16
CA ALA A 198 -2.97 10.87 24.24
C ALA A 198 -1.68 10.33 24.89
N ARG A 199 -1.80 9.19 25.60
CA ARG A 199 -0.67 8.52 26.28
C ARG A 199 0.55 8.31 25.37
N PHE A 200 0.30 8.04 24.08
CA PHE A 200 1.33 7.92 23.05
C PHE A 200 1.00 8.91 21.94
N SER A 201 1.77 9.97 21.85
CA SER A 201 1.64 11.00 20.85
C SER A 201 2.97 11.18 20.13
N GLY A 202 2.96 11.01 18.80
CA GLY A 202 4.18 11.11 18.00
C GLY A 202 3.97 10.53 16.61
N VAL A 203 5.06 10.35 15.88
CA VAL A 203 5.11 9.79 14.55
C VAL A 203 6.19 8.72 14.47
N SER A 204 6.03 7.76 13.58
CA SER A 204 7.01 6.71 13.33
C SER A 204 7.38 6.71 11.86
N LEU A 205 8.66 6.83 11.54
CA LEU A 205 9.17 6.55 10.20
C LEU A 205 9.17 5.03 10.01
N PHE A 206 8.46 4.56 9.00
CA PHE A 206 8.23 3.13 8.80
C PHE A 206 8.77 2.63 7.46
N HIS A 207 8.64 3.43 6.40
CA HIS A 207 9.03 3.05 5.05
C HIS A 207 10.32 3.76 4.64
N PHE A 208 11.46 3.08 4.86
CA PHE A 208 12.79 3.59 4.55
C PHE A 208 13.75 2.41 4.27
N PRO A 209 14.92 2.65 3.62
CA PRO A 209 15.95 1.62 3.50
C PRO A 209 16.43 1.17 4.89
N GLY A 210 16.21 -0.10 5.22
CA GLY A 210 16.42 -0.64 6.58
C GLY A 210 17.85 -1.11 6.86
N ASP A 211 18.71 -1.28 5.85
CA ASP A 211 20.10 -1.70 6.07
C ASP A 211 20.99 -0.51 6.43
N TRP A 212 21.30 -0.37 7.71
CA TRP A 212 22.12 0.71 8.22
C TRP A 212 23.56 0.27 8.57
N ARG A 213 23.98 -0.93 8.16
CA ARG A 213 25.34 -1.43 8.36
C ARG A 213 26.36 -0.52 7.69
N GLY A 214 27.48 -0.28 8.37
CA GLY A 214 28.50 0.66 7.92
C GLY A 214 28.28 2.12 8.34
N TYR A 215 27.12 2.48 8.85
CA TYR A 215 26.86 3.79 9.44
C TYR A 215 27.09 3.76 10.96
N ARG A 216 27.51 4.91 11.52
CA ARG A 216 27.84 5.03 12.96
C ARG A 216 26.79 5.73 13.77
N SER A 217 26.00 6.60 13.16
CA SER A 217 25.01 7.41 13.86
C SER A 217 23.81 7.75 13.00
N LEU A 218 22.66 7.79 13.64
CA LEU A 218 21.44 8.45 13.13
C LEU A 218 21.41 9.87 13.67
N ARG A 219 21.19 10.87 12.80
CA ARG A 219 21.08 12.29 13.18
C ARG A 219 19.77 12.85 12.68
N PHE A 220 19.14 13.67 13.49
CA PHE A 220 17.93 14.40 13.14
C PHE A 220 17.79 15.66 13.97
N SER A 221 17.13 16.67 13.43
CA SER A 221 16.91 17.95 14.11
C SER A 221 15.45 18.11 14.46
N VAL A 222 15.17 18.60 15.67
CA VAL A 222 13.81 18.84 16.16
C VAL A 222 13.71 20.27 16.70
N TYR A 223 12.68 20.99 16.28
CA TYR A 223 12.37 22.33 16.76
C TYR A 223 11.33 22.26 17.88
N ASN A 224 11.66 22.78 19.05
CA ASN A 224 10.71 22.99 20.13
C ASN A 224 10.25 24.46 20.13
N PRO A 225 8.97 24.74 19.81
CA PRO A 225 8.45 26.12 19.80
C PRO A 225 8.14 26.68 21.19
N ARG A 226 8.21 25.85 22.25
CA ARG A 226 7.85 26.23 23.62
C ARG A 226 9.07 26.76 24.35
N GLU A 227 8.84 27.67 25.30
CA GLU A 227 9.87 28.14 26.22
C GLU A 227 10.28 27.04 27.20
N GLU A 228 9.32 26.20 27.63
CA GLU A 228 9.59 25.09 28.53
C GLU A 228 10.26 23.92 27.78
N PRO A 229 11.23 23.25 28.42
CA PRO A 229 11.82 22.05 27.91
C PRO A 229 10.76 20.95 27.66
N MET A 230 10.92 20.19 26.56
CA MET A 230 10.01 19.11 26.20
C MET A 230 10.78 17.78 26.12
N GLU A 231 10.19 16.72 26.65
CA GLU A 231 10.75 15.39 26.53
C GLU A 231 10.36 14.73 25.19
N LEU A 232 11.37 14.19 24.49
CA LEU A 232 11.20 13.39 23.30
C LEU A 232 11.74 11.98 23.52
N ASN A 233 10.90 10.98 23.34
CA ASN A 233 11.31 9.58 23.39
C ASN A 233 11.57 9.06 21.97
N CYS A 234 12.82 8.73 21.68
CA CYS A 234 13.22 8.06 20.44
C CYS A 234 13.22 6.55 20.66
N ARG A 235 12.48 5.84 19.83
CA ARG A 235 12.37 4.38 19.82
C ARG A 235 12.80 3.85 18.46
N ILE A 236 13.72 2.87 18.46
CA ILE A 236 14.14 2.17 17.24
C ILE A 236 14.03 0.67 17.49
N HIS A 237 13.51 -0.05 16.54
CA HIS A 237 13.42 -1.50 16.54
C HIS A 237 13.49 -2.04 15.11
N ASP A 238 13.91 -3.29 14.99
CA ASP A 238 13.98 -4.03 13.73
C ASP A 238 12.66 -4.79 13.43
N VAL A 239 12.71 -5.57 12.36
CA VAL A 239 11.59 -6.39 11.89
C VAL A 239 11.19 -7.49 12.87
N HIS A 240 12.15 -8.01 13.66
CA HIS A 240 11.95 -9.11 14.60
C HIS A 240 11.31 -8.70 15.92
N HIS A 241 11.23 -7.40 16.19
CA HIS A 241 10.63 -6.89 17.42
C HIS A 241 9.20 -7.42 17.67
N ARG A 242 8.41 -7.58 16.62
CA ARG A 242 7.06 -8.12 16.70
C ARG A 242 7.05 -9.59 17.12
N ASP A 243 8.00 -10.37 16.62
CA ASP A 243 8.13 -11.81 16.91
C ASP A 243 8.50 -12.04 18.39
N HIS A 244 9.13 -11.04 19.01
CA HIS A 244 9.47 -10.99 20.44
C HIS A 244 8.40 -10.28 21.30
N GLY A 245 7.14 -10.28 20.86
CA GLY A 245 6.00 -9.77 21.62
C GLY A 245 6.00 -8.25 21.84
N ASN A 246 6.73 -7.48 21.03
CA ASN A 246 6.90 -6.04 21.16
C ASN A 246 7.44 -5.62 22.55
N ALA A 247 8.29 -6.44 23.16
CA ALA A 247 8.81 -6.24 24.50
C ALA A 247 9.66 -4.96 24.60
N PHE A 248 9.53 -4.20 25.68
CA PHE A 248 10.29 -2.96 25.89
C PHE A 248 11.80 -3.17 25.82
N GLN A 249 12.28 -4.29 26.32
CA GLN A 249 13.70 -4.67 26.34
C GLN A 249 14.22 -5.22 25.00
N ASP A 250 13.36 -5.39 23.99
CA ASP A 250 13.72 -5.87 22.65
C ASP A 250 13.82 -4.73 21.65
N ARG A 251 14.14 -3.53 22.10
CA ARG A 251 14.27 -2.33 21.28
C ARG A 251 15.18 -1.29 21.90
N TYR A 252 15.69 -0.39 21.07
CA TYR A 252 16.37 0.80 21.56
C TYR A 252 15.36 1.83 22.05
N ASN A 253 15.64 2.46 23.20
CA ASN A 253 14.87 3.56 23.78
C ASN A 253 15.85 4.61 24.29
N GLN A 254 15.65 5.87 23.90
CA GLN A 254 16.41 7.00 24.40
C GLN A 254 15.49 8.19 24.58
N GLN A 255 15.62 8.86 25.73
CA GLN A 255 14.94 10.09 26.04
C GLN A 255 15.87 11.27 25.77
N PHE A 256 15.33 12.32 25.17
CA PHE A 256 16.00 13.59 24.92
C PHE A 256 15.21 14.72 25.59
N GLN A 257 15.92 15.67 26.15
CA GLN A 257 15.36 16.94 26.63
C GLN A 257 15.56 17.98 25.52
N LEU A 258 14.46 18.45 24.92
CA LEU A 258 14.48 19.46 23.88
C LEU A 258 14.36 20.85 24.52
N GLN A 259 15.40 21.67 24.34
CA GLN A 259 15.34 23.09 24.70
C GLN A 259 14.54 23.89 23.66
N GLN A 260 14.13 25.08 23.97
CA GLN A 260 13.49 25.99 23.03
C GLN A 260 14.36 26.17 21.76
N GLY A 261 13.75 26.16 20.58
CA GLY A 261 14.44 26.28 19.31
C GLY A 261 14.92 24.95 18.75
N TRP A 262 15.98 24.99 17.95
CA TRP A 262 16.52 23.82 17.27
C TRP A 262 17.39 22.95 18.17
N ASN A 263 17.13 21.66 18.15
CA ASN A 263 17.88 20.63 18.86
C ASN A 263 18.40 19.61 17.83
N ASP A 264 19.72 19.49 17.69
CA ASP A 264 20.38 18.53 16.82
C ASP A 264 20.70 17.26 17.63
N LEU A 265 20.00 16.17 17.32
CA LEU A 265 20.04 14.94 18.08
C LEU A 265 20.87 13.88 17.34
N THR A 266 21.62 13.12 18.11
CA THR A 266 22.46 12.03 17.58
C THR A 266 22.23 10.76 18.39
N VAL A 267 21.99 9.67 17.67
CA VAL A 267 21.84 8.32 18.20
C VAL A 267 22.99 7.45 17.69
N SER A 268 23.74 6.80 18.58
CA SER A 268 24.78 5.84 18.20
C SER A 268 24.13 4.55 17.68
N LEU A 269 24.48 4.12 16.47
CA LEU A 269 23.96 2.89 15.89
C LEU A 269 24.54 1.63 16.55
N ASP A 270 25.73 1.68 17.14
CA ASP A 270 26.22 0.58 17.97
C ASP A 270 25.31 0.34 19.17
N ARG A 271 24.86 1.43 19.83
CA ARG A 271 23.90 1.32 20.94
C ARG A 271 22.52 0.83 20.49
N VAL A 272 22.13 1.14 19.26
CA VAL A 272 20.87 0.63 18.66
C VAL A 272 21.01 -0.87 18.40
N ARG A 273 22.09 -1.30 17.77
CA ARG A 273 22.37 -2.71 17.47
C ARG A 273 22.35 -3.57 18.74
N ASP A 274 23.00 -3.12 19.80
CA ASP A 274 23.20 -3.88 21.02
C ASP A 274 22.07 -3.66 22.07
N ALA A 275 20.99 -2.95 21.70
CA ALA A 275 19.91 -2.63 22.64
C ALA A 275 19.01 -3.81 23.03
N PRO A 276 18.63 -4.75 22.12
CA PRO A 276 17.83 -5.90 22.49
C PRO A 276 18.55 -6.82 23.47
N ARG A 277 17.86 -7.31 24.49
CA ARG A 277 18.41 -8.29 25.41
C ARG A 277 18.47 -9.67 24.75
N GLY A 278 19.67 -10.27 24.71
CA GLY A 278 19.88 -11.64 24.23
C GLY A 278 19.99 -11.79 22.73
N ARG A 279 19.98 -10.69 21.96
CA ARG A 279 20.24 -10.66 20.51
C ARG A 279 20.81 -9.32 20.07
N THR A 280 21.31 -9.24 18.87
CA THR A 280 21.62 -7.96 18.21
C THR A 280 20.46 -7.56 17.28
N MET A 281 20.30 -6.27 17.07
CA MET A 281 19.37 -5.73 16.07
C MET A 281 20.05 -5.81 14.69
N ASP A 282 19.32 -6.28 13.70
CA ASP A 282 19.81 -6.43 12.31
C ASP A 282 19.72 -5.11 11.51
#